data_2cf3fb5b5658767b28818811f3552d01
#
_entry.id   2cf3fb5b5658767b28818811f3552d01
#
_cell.length_a   1.000
_cell.length_b   1.000
_cell.length_c   1.000
_cell.angle_alpha   90.00
_cell.angle_beta   90.00
_cell.angle_gamma   90.00
#
_symmetry.space_group_name_H-M   'P 1'
#
loop_
_entity.id
_entity.type
_entity.pdbx_description
1 polymer ?
#
loop_
_entity_poly.entity_id
_entity_poly.type
_entity_poly.pdbx_seq_one_letter_code
_entity_poly.pdbx_strand_id
1 'polypeptide(L)'
;MDQQPNNQAPAPKKRYTFQNLMTRREKIAGWIWLPVHVVLLPLFLPALMYLLNGRQAVPDSVTLNVWYFLISLVFLLIAQFHFFRESYQVLTHNFRRAVTAMLMSWFILMVGNVALQMIMDLFGGMPGSPNDDAVDELLHQDMRRMVAAAVIMAPIVEEALFRGLIFGAIRGKSRVLAYIVSMVLFGLFHVWQYAVAGQSLAPLLSGFAYLPIAFVLAFCYDYSGSIWTPIFFHMFYNAVALSMR
;
A
#
# COMPACT_ATOMS: atom_id res chain seq x y z
N MET A 1 50.05 31.81 27.49
CA MET A 1 49.34 31.56 26.23
C MET A 1 48.08 30.79 26.59
N ASP A 2 47.01 31.53 26.85
CA ASP A 2 45.70 30.96 27.17
C ASP A 2 44.97 30.54 25.89
N GLN A 3 44.80 29.22 25.72
CA GLN A 3 43.93 28.69 24.67
C GLN A 3 42.48 28.88 25.13
N GLN A 4 41.75 29.82 24.51
CA GLN A 4 40.33 29.94 24.68
C GLN A 4 39.63 28.66 24.14
N PRO A 5 38.71 28.05 24.91
CA PRO A 5 37.93 26.93 24.40
C PRO A 5 37.05 27.37 23.25
N ASN A 6 37.18 26.67 22.11
CA ASN A 6 36.40 26.87 20.90
C ASN A 6 34.91 26.49 21.11
N ASN A 7 34.15 27.43 21.60
CA ASN A 7 32.70 27.29 21.87
C ASN A 7 31.88 27.45 20.57
N GLN A 8 32.17 26.63 19.54
CA GLN A 8 31.32 26.58 18.38
C GLN A 8 30.04 25.80 18.75
N ALA A 9 28.90 26.50 18.77
CA ALA A 9 27.61 25.88 18.95
C ALA A 9 27.40 24.78 17.85
N PRO A 10 26.90 23.59 18.22
CA PRO A 10 26.69 22.53 17.26
C PRO A 10 25.78 23.02 16.11
N ALA A 11 26.23 22.78 14.88
CA ALA A 11 25.48 23.16 13.68
C ALA A 11 24.03 22.64 13.77
N PRO A 12 23.04 23.46 13.41
CA PRO A 12 21.64 23.06 13.52
C PRO A 12 21.40 21.77 12.71
N LYS A 13 20.89 20.73 13.37
CA LYS A 13 20.53 19.47 12.72
C LYS A 13 19.56 19.78 11.58
N LYS A 14 19.94 19.52 10.32
CA LYS A 14 19.05 19.67 9.15
C LYS A 14 17.77 18.91 9.41
N ARG A 15 16.63 19.62 9.49
CA ARG A 15 15.31 19.01 9.57
C ARG A 15 15.07 18.22 8.30
N TYR A 16 14.71 16.97 8.46
CA TYR A 16 14.30 16.14 7.31
C TYR A 16 13.06 16.75 6.67
N THR A 17 13.14 17.00 5.37
CA THR A 17 12.00 17.41 4.54
C THR A 17 11.68 16.24 3.60
N PHE A 18 10.42 15.80 3.62
CA PHE A 18 9.94 14.77 2.70
C PHE A 18 10.12 15.24 1.25
N GLN A 19 10.65 14.37 0.40
CA GLN A 19 10.76 14.60 -1.03
C GLN A 19 10.16 13.41 -1.78
N ASN A 20 9.28 13.70 -2.75
CA ASN A 20 8.80 12.68 -3.66
C ASN A 20 9.88 12.43 -4.73
N LEU A 21 10.48 11.24 -4.70
CA LEU A 21 11.59 10.84 -5.56
C LEU A 21 11.15 10.48 -6.99
N MET A 22 9.82 10.38 -7.27
CA MET A 22 9.33 10.11 -8.62
C MET A 22 9.64 11.26 -9.59
N THR A 23 10.22 10.92 -10.71
CA THR A 23 10.37 11.83 -11.85
C THR A 23 9.02 12.19 -12.48
N ARG A 24 8.99 13.23 -13.31
CA ARG A 24 7.75 13.61 -14.03
C ARG A 24 7.21 12.48 -14.90
N ARG A 25 8.10 11.72 -15.58
CA ARG A 25 7.71 10.60 -16.46
C ARG A 25 7.09 9.46 -15.65
N GLU A 26 7.69 9.11 -14.52
CA GLU A 26 7.18 8.07 -13.63
C GLU A 26 5.82 8.43 -13.03
N LYS A 27 5.62 9.70 -12.66
CA LYS A 27 4.30 10.20 -12.22
C LYS A 27 3.25 10.07 -13.32
N ILE A 28 3.57 10.47 -14.55
CA ILE A 28 2.64 10.34 -15.69
C ILE A 28 2.28 8.87 -15.92
N ALA A 29 3.28 7.97 -15.97
CA ALA A 29 3.04 6.54 -16.12
C ALA A 29 2.18 5.99 -14.97
N GLY A 30 2.46 6.37 -13.73
CA GLY A 30 1.66 5.98 -12.57
C GLY A 30 0.20 6.47 -12.64
N TRP A 31 -0.03 7.73 -13.02
CA TRP A 31 -1.39 8.27 -13.16
C TRP A 31 -2.18 7.61 -14.30
N ILE A 32 -1.52 7.19 -15.39
CA ILE A 32 -2.15 6.41 -16.46
C ILE A 32 -2.46 5.00 -15.95
N TRP A 33 -1.53 4.39 -15.19
CA TRP A 33 -1.68 3.02 -14.72
C TRP A 33 -2.70 2.87 -13.59
N LEU A 34 -2.87 3.87 -12.75
CA LEU A 34 -3.79 3.81 -11.63
C LEU A 34 -5.22 3.40 -12.03
N PRO A 35 -5.90 4.06 -12.98
CA PRO A 35 -7.22 3.61 -13.43
C PRO A 35 -7.17 2.26 -14.17
N VAL A 36 -6.07 1.92 -14.83
CA VAL A 36 -5.90 0.60 -15.45
C VAL A 36 -5.88 -0.47 -14.36
N HIS A 37 -5.08 -0.29 -13.31
CA HIS A 37 -4.98 -1.23 -12.20
C HIS A 37 -6.30 -1.32 -11.42
N VAL A 38 -6.85 -0.18 -11.03
CA VAL A 38 -8.02 -0.15 -10.12
C VAL A 38 -9.32 -0.58 -10.83
N VAL A 39 -9.49 -0.24 -12.12
CA VAL A 39 -10.77 -0.42 -12.81
C VAL A 39 -10.66 -1.37 -14.00
N LEU A 40 -9.72 -1.10 -14.92
CA LEU A 40 -9.73 -1.82 -16.21
C LEU A 40 -9.27 -3.29 -16.06
N LEU A 41 -8.22 -3.55 -15.30
CA LEU A 41 -7.74 -4.92 -15.09
C LEU A 41 -8.80 -5.80 -14.42
N PRO A 42 -9.42 -5.43 -13.28
CA PRO A 42 -10.46 -6.26 -12.70
C PRO A 42 -11.64 -6.56 -13.64
N LEU A 43 -12.03 -5.60 -14.46
CA LEU A 43 -13.18 -5.76 -15.35
C LEU A 43 -12.85 -6.56 -16.63
N PHE A 44 -11.67 -6.36 -17.21
CA PHE A 44 -11.36 -6.90 -18.54
C PHE A 44 -10.39 -8.06 -18.55
N LEU A 45 -9.62 -8.29 -17.47
CA LEU A 45 -8.65 -9.37 -17.42
C LEU A 45 -9.29 -10.77 -17.62
N PRO A 46 -10.46 -11.09 -17.01
CA PRO A 46 -11.11 -12.38 -17.27
C PRO A 46 -11.43 -12.60 -18.74
N ALA A 47 -11.97 -11.59 -19.41
CA ALA A 47 -12.29 -11.66 -20.83
C ALA A 47 -11.04 -11.76 -21.71
N LEU A 48 -9.99 -11.00 -21.39
CA LEU A 48 -8.70 -11.08 -22.08
C LEU A 48 -8.08 -12.48 -21.96
N MET A 49 -8.07 -13.04 -20.75
CA MET A 49 -7.50 -14.37 -20.49
C MET A 49 -8.32 -15.47 -21.17
N TYR A 50 -9.65 -15.33 -21.24
CA TYR A 50 -10.50 -16.23 -22.02
C TYR A 50 -10.14 -16.21 -23.51
N LEU A 51 -9.90 -15.04 -24.09
CA LEU A 51 -9.47 -14.91 -25.49
C LEU A 51 -8.09 -15.51 -25.75
N LEU A 52 -7.14 -15.25 -24.85
CA LEU A 52 -5.78 -15.78 -24.94
C LEU A 52 -5.71 -17.29 -24.77
N ASN A 53 -6.62 -17.87 -23.99
CA ASN A 53 -6.77 -19.33 -23.83
C ASN A 53 -7.59 -20.00 -24.94
N GLY A 54 -7.64 -19.40 -26.11
CA GLY A 54 -8.33 -19.98 -27.28
C GLY A 54 -9.85 -20.10 -27.12
N ARG A 55 -10.45 -19.29 -26.25
CA ARG A 55 -11.90 -19.30 -25.93
C ARG A 55 -12.40 -20.60 -25.29
N GLN A 56 -11.52 -21.36 -24.64
CA GLN A 56 -11.88 -22.64 -24.03
C GLN A 56 -12.47 -22.45 -22.63
N ALA A 57 -11.80 -21.68 -21.77
CA ALA A 57 -12.27 -21.41 -20.41
C ALA A 57 -11.64 -20.10 -19.86
N VAL A 58 -12.35 -19.45 -18.93
CA VAL A 58 -11.77 -18.44 -18.07
C VAL A 58 -10.90 -19.16 -17.02
N PRO A 59 -9.67 -18.71 -16.76
CA PRO A 59 -8.84 -19.26 -15.69
C PRO A 59 -9.52 -19.18 -14.32
N ASP A 60 -9.08 -20.02 -13.39
CA ASP A 60 -9.53 -19.96 -11.99
C ASP A 60 -9.21 -18.60 -11.35
N SER A 61 -9.91 -18.28 -10.27
CA SER A 61 -9.81 -16.97 -9.59
C SER A 61 -8.42 -16.71 -9.02
N VAL A 62 -7.70 -17.77 -8.57
CA VAL A 62 -6.30 -17.61 -8.11
C VAL A 62 -5.39 -17.22 -9.26
N THR A 63 -5.52 -17.86 -10.42
CA THR A 63 -4.74 -17.53 -11.62
C THR A 63 -5.03 -16.09 -12.07
N LEU A 64 -6.28 -15.67 -12.09
CA LEU A 64 -6.65 -14.29 -12.41
C LEU A 64 -6.03 -13.28 -11.42
N ASN A 65 -6.08 -13.58 -10.12
CA ASN A 65 -5.49 -12.73 -9.10
C ASN A 65 -3.96 -12.60 -9.24
N VAL A 66 -3.27 -13.71 -9.50
CA VAL A 66 -1.82 -13.71 -9.75
C VAL A 66 -1.48 -12.88 -10.99
N TRP A 67 -2.20 -13.05 -12.11
CA TRP A 67 -1.97 -12.25 -13.31
C TRP A 67 -2.27 -10.78 -13.12
N TYR A 68 -3.30 -10.45 -12.37
CA TYR A 68 -3.65 -9.08 -12.01
C TYR A 68 -2.48 -8.35 -11.34
N PHE A 69 -1.91 -8.94 -10.29
CA PHE A 69 -0.76 -8.35 -9.60
C PHE A 69 0.53 -8.46 -10.41
N LEU A 70 0.77 -9.56 -11.13
CA LEU A 70 1.99 -9.74 -11.91
C LEU A 70 2.11 -8.72 -13.03
N ILE A 71 1.05 -8.47 -13.80
CA ILE A 71 1.03 -7.46 -14.87
C ILE A 71 1.34 -6.08 -14.29
N SER A 72 0.69 -5.73 -13.17
CA SER A 72 0.89 -4.44 -12.52
C SER A 72 2.29 -4.32 -11.92
N LEU A 73 2.82 -5.36 -11.30
CA LEU A 73 4.17 -5.40 -10.75
C LEU A 73 5.22 -5.17 -11.85
N VAL A 74 5.14 -5.94 -12.94
CA VAL A 74 6.09 -5.82 -14.06
C VAL A 74 6.04 -4.43 -14.67
N PHE A 75 4.83 -3.91 -14.91
CA PHE A 75 4.68 -2.56 -15.46
C PHE A 75 5.30 -1.51 -14.54
N LEU A 76 4.98 -1.52 -13.25
CA LEU A 76 5.47 -0.52 -12.29
C LEU A 76 6.98 -0.62 -12.06
N LEU A 77 7.54 -1.82 -11.98
CA LEU A 77 8.98 -2.00 -11.83
C LEU A 77 9.75 -1.43 -13.03
N ILE A 78 9.21 -1.54 -14.25
CA ILE A 78 9.81 -0.95 -15.45
C ILE A 78 9.57 0.56 -15.50
N ALA A 79 8.32 0.99 -15.34
CA ALA A 79 7.91 2.38 -15.52
C ALA A 79 8.39 3.31 -14.41
N GLN A 80 8.61 2.79 -13.19
CA GLN A 80 9.05 3.54 -12.00
C GLN A 80 10.40 3.04 -11.47
N PHE A 81 11.23 2.48 -12.33
CA PHE A 81 12.52 1.90 -11.94
C PHE A 81 13.43 2.87 -11.19
N HIS A 82 13.55 4.12 -11.66
CA HIS A 82 14.35 5.14 -11.02
C HIS A 82 13.83 5.44 -9.61
N PHE A 83 12.52 5.57 -9.43
CA PHE A 83 11.90 5.80 -8.13
C PHE A 83 12.22 4.69 -7.12
N PHE A 84 12.09 3.42 -7.51
CA PHE A 84 12.43 2.28 -6.66
C PHE A 84 13.91 2.26 -6.31
N ARG A 85 14.79 2.53 -7.27
CA ARG A 85 16.23 2.59 -7.08
C ARG A 85 16.65 3.70 -6.11
N GLU A 86 16.20 4.93 -6.33
CA GLU A 86 16.53 6.06 -5.46
C GLU A 86 15.96 5.86 -4.04
N SER A 87 14.75 5.32 -3.94
CA SER A 87 14.16 4.97 -2.65
C SER A 87 14.95 3.89 -1.90
N TYR A 88 15.57 2.95 -2.62
CA TYR A 88 16.45 1.95 -2.01
C TYR A 88 17.74 2.59 -1.45
N GLN A 89 18.30 3.56 -2.15
CA GLN A 89 19.44 4.32 -1.64
C GLN A 89 19.07 5.09 -0.36
N VAL A 90 17.88 5.71 -0.32
CA VAL A 90 17.38 6.36 0.90
C VAL A 90 17.22 5.37 2.05
N LEU A 91 16.70 4.16 1.79
CA LEU A 91 16.59 3.11 2.79
C LEU A 91 17.94 2.74 3.39
N THR A 92 18.93 2.47 2.55
CA THR A 92 20.26 2.05 3.00
C THR A 92 21.00 3.13 3.79
N HIS A 93 20.92 4.39 3.35
CA HIS A 93 21.51 5.53 4.06
C HIS A 93 20.83 5.84 5.39
N ASN A 94 19.53 5.61 5.49
CA ASN A 94 18.70 5.94 6.66
C ASN A 94 18.09 4.69 7.32
N PHE A 95 18.80 3.56 7.30
CA PHE A 95 18.28 2.26 7.76
C PHE A 95 17.68 2.32 9.18
N ARG A 96 18.39 2.97 10.13
CA ARG A 96 17.86 3.14 11.50
C ARG A 96 16.51 3.84 11.53
N ARG A 97 16.32 4.84 10.67
CA ARG A 97 15.06 5.57 10.56
C ARG A 97 13.94 4.70 9.99
N ALA A 98 14.26 3.86 9.00
CA ALA A 98 13.31 2.89 8.45
C ALA A 98 12.86 1.88 9.51
N VAL A 99 13.80 1.29 10.26
CA VAL A 99 13.48 0.38 11.36
C VAL A 99 12.64 1.06 12.44
N THR A 100 13.01 2.29 12.84
CA THR A 100 12.21 3.06 13.81
C THR A 100 10.79 3.30 13.29
N ALA A 101 10.62 3.65 12.00
CA ALA A 101 9.31 3.84 11.39
C ALA A 101 8.47 2.56 11.48
N MET A 102 9.05 1.40 11.15
CA MET A 102 8.35 0.10 11.21
C MET A 102 7.92 -0.28 12.63
N LEU A 103 8.82 -0.10 13.61
CA LEU A 103 8.50 -0.39 15.02
C LEU A 103 7.40 0.54 15.56
N MET A 104 7.50 1.84 15.28
CA MET A 104 6.45 2.79 15.64
C MET A 104 5.13 2.47 14.95
N SER A 105 5.17 2.11 13.67
CA SER A 105 3.99 1.72 12.89
C SER A 105 3.29 0.51 13.48
N TRP A 106 4.04 -0.50 13.92
CA TRP A 106 3.45 -1.67 14.58
C TRP A 106 2.68 -1.29 15.84
N PHE A 107 3.29 -0.46 16.70
CA PHE A 107 2.62 0.02 17.90
C PHE A 107 1.37 0.87 17.57
N ILE A 108 1.51 1.83 16.65
CA ILE A 108 0.39 2.69 16.21
C ILE A 108 -0.75 1.86 15.62
N LEU A 109 -0.42 0.82 14.83
CA LEU A 109 -1.40 -0.09 14.24
C LEU A 109 -2.20 -0.82 15.32
N MET A 110 -1.53 -1.38 16.34
CA MET A 110 -2.20 -2.07 17.45
C MET A 110 -3.18 -1.13 18.17
N VAL A 111 -2.72 0.06 18.53
CA VAL A 111 -3.57 1.07 19.19
C VAL A 111 -4.70 1.52 18.25
N GLY A 112 -4.40 1.74 16.97
CA GLY A 112 -5.38 2.16 15.97
C GLY A 112 -6.48 1.14 15.73
N ASN A 113 -6.13 -0.16 15.67
CA ASN A 113 -7.12 -1.22 15.52
C ASN A 113 -8.04 -1.31 16.76
N VAL A 114 -7.47 -1.25 17.97
CA VAL A 114 -8.27 -1.24 19.20
C VAL A 114 -9.21 -0.03 19.26
N ALA A 115 -8.68 1.16 18.96
CA ALA A 115 -9.49 2.39 18.95
C ALA A 115 -10.61 2.33 17.91
N LEU A 116 -10.31 1.84 16.69
CA LEU A 116 -11.32 1.67 15.65
C LEU A 116 -12.40 0.67 16.09
N GLN A 117 -12.00 -0.49 16.65
CA GLN A 117 -12.95 -1.48 17.14
C GLN A 117 -13.87 -0.89 18.19
N MET A 118 -13.33 -0.19 19.20
CA MET A 118 -14.12 0.47 20.24
C MET A 118 -15.12 1.49 19.66
N ILE A 119 -14.70 2.26 18.64
CA ILE A 119 -15.59 3.21 17.97
C ILE A 119 -16.69 2.47 17.22
N MET A 120 -16.36 1.43 16.47
CA MET A 120 -17.33 0.68 15.67
C MET A 120 -18.34 -0.07 16.56
N ASP A 121 -17.92 -0.54 17.72
CA ASP A 121 -18.82 -1.20 18.70
C ASP A 121 -19.93 -0.27 19.19
N LEU A 122 -19.70 1.04 19.24
CA LEU A 122 -20.74 2.04 19.54
C LEU A 122 -21.83 2.12 18.45
N PHE A 123 -21.53 1.65 17.24
CA PHE A 123 -22.44 1.67 16.09
C PHE A 123 -22.93 0.28 15.67
N GLY A 124 -22.76 -0.73 16.53
CA GLY A 124 -23.24 -2.09 16.28
C GLY A 124 -22.17 -3.07 15.77
N GLY A 125 -20.90 -2.68 15.84
CA GLY A 125 -19.75 -3.51 15.49
C GLY A 125 -19.18 -3.23 14.12
N MET A 126 -18.02 -3.87 13.83
CA MET A 126 -17.36 -3.77 12.53
C MET A 126 -18.10 -4.63 11.50
N PRO A 127 -18.48 -4.09 10.33
CA PRO A 127 -19.03 -4.91 9.26
C PRO A 127 -18.00 -5.94 8.78
N GLY A 128 -18.46 -7.12 8.36
CA GLY A 128 -17.62 -8.11 7.72
C GLY A 128 -16.92 -7.54 6.49
N SER A 129 -15.73 -8.06 6.19
CA SER A 129 -14.92 -7.62 5.03
C SER A 129 -15.06 -8.62 3.88
N PRO A 130 -15.83 -8.30 2.81
CA PRO A 130 -15.95 -9.18 1.65
C PRO A 130 -14.61 -9.44 0.96
N ASN A 131 -13.66 -8.52 1.08
CA ASN A 131 -12.32 -8.72 0.55
C ASN A 131 -11.56 -9.79 1.36
N ASP A 132 -11.71 -9.79 2.69
CA ASP A 132 -11.05 -10.79 3.52
C ASP A 132 -11.64 -12.19 3.28
N ASP A 133 -12.97 -12.28 3.14
CA ASP A 133 -13.67 -13.52 2.78
C ASP A 133 -13.18 -14.07 1.43
N ALA A 134 -13.03 -13.19 0.42
CA ALA A 134 -12.51 -13.58 -0.90
C ALA A 134 -11.04 -14.03 -0.83
N VAL A 135 -10.20 -13.38 -0.04
CA VAL A 135 -8.81 -13.79 0.17
C VAL A 135 -8.75 -15.17 0.83
N ASP A 136 -9.60 -15.43 1.83
CA ASP A 136 -9.68 -16.73 2.51
C ASP A 136 -10.10 -17.85 1.54
N GLU A 137 -11.10 -17.60 0.70
CA GLU A 137 -11.52 -18.55 -0.33
C GLU A 137 -10.37 -18.88 -1.31
N LEU A 138 -9.63 -17.87 -1.78
CA LEU A 138 -8.50 -18.06 -2.68
C LEU A 138 -7.33 -18.78 -2.02
N LEU A 139 -7.08 -18.57 -0.73
CA LEU A 139 -6.07 -19.30 0.04
C LEU A 139 -6.39 -20.77 0.13
N HIS A 140 -7.67 -21.14 0.32
CA HIS A 140 -8.09 -22.54 0.33
C HIS A 140 -7.93 -23.21 -1.05
N GLN A 141 -8.04 -22.47 -2.15
CA GLN A 141 -7.82 -22.99 -3.50
C GLN A 141 -6.33 -23.24 -3.80
N ASP A 142 -5.45 -22.27 -3.53
CA ASP A 142 -4.00 -22.39 -3.71
C ASP A 142 -3.23 -21.41 -2.82
N MET A 143 -2.87 -21.89 -1.64
CA MET A 143 -2.14 -21.10 -0.64
C MET A 143 -0.81 -20.54 -1.19
N ARG A 144 -0.03 -21.34 -1.94
CA ARG A 144 1.30 -20.91 -2.39
C ARG A 144 1.23 -19.73 -3.36
N ARG A 145 0.35 -19.82 -4.35
CA ARG A 145 0.16 -18.74 -5.33
C ARG A 145 -0.44 -17.51 -4.67
N MET A 146 -1.39 -17.67 -3.75
CA MET A 146 -2.01 -16.54 -3.04
C MET A 146 -1.05 -15.86 -2.08
N VAL A 147 -0.22 -16.60 -1.35
CA VAL A 147 0.84 -16.01 -0.51
C VAL A 147 1.82 -15.18 -1.35
N ALA A 148 2.24 -15.69 -2.51
CA ALA A 148 3.12 -14.94 -3.41
C ALA A 148 2.44 -13.65 -3.92
N ALA A 149 1.17 -13.71 -4.29
CA ALA A 149 0.41 -12.55 -4.74
C ALA A 149 0.18 -11.54 -3.60
N ALA A 150 -0.38 -11.98 -2.47
CA ALA A 150 -0.81 -11.09 -1.39
C ALA A 150 0.34 -10.58 -0.52
N VAL A 151 1.41 -11.37 -0.29
CA VAL A 151 2.53 -10.97 0.58
C VAL A 151 3.63 -10.24 -0.19
N ILE A 152 3.84 -10.56 -1.46
CA ILE A 152 4.97 -9.99 -2.22
C ILE A 152 4.50 -8.99 -3.28
N MET A 153 3.63 -9.43 -4.20
CA MET A 153 3.29 -8.64 -5.37
C MET A 153 2.37 -7.46 -5.01
N ALA A 154 1.29 -7.71 -4.28
CA ALA A 154 0.32 -6.68 -3.90
C ALA A 154 0.96 -5.52 -3.13
N PRO A 155 1.75 -5.72 -2.06
CA PRO A 155 2.39 -4.62 -1.34
C PRO A 155 3.28 -3.73 -2.21
N ILE A 156 4.03 -4.28 -3.16
CA ILE A 156 4.88 -3.48 -4.05
C ILE A 156 4.01 -2.59 -4.96
N VAL A 157 2.98 -3.17 -5.57
CA VAL A 157 2.07 -2.46 -6.47
C VAL A 157 1.29 -1.38 -5.73
N GLU A 158 0.69 -1.74 -4.61
CA GLU A 158 -0.16 -0.86 -3.82
C GLU A 158 0.62 0.30 -3.22
N GLU A 159 1.79 0.05 -2.62
CA GLU A 159 2.59 1.12 -2.06
C GLU A 159 3.13 2.07 -3.14
N ALA A 160 3.50 1.56 -4.32
CA ALA A 160 3.93 2.40 -5.45
C ALA A 160 2.80 3.35 -5.90
N LEU A 161 1.55 2.87 -5.95
CA LEU A 161 0.40 3.65 -6.39
C LEU A 161 -0.13 4.57 -5.27
N PHE A 162 -0.38 4.04 -4.08
CA PHE A 162 -1.02 4.82 -3.01
C PHE A 162 -0.04 5.73 -2.26
N ARG A 163 1.18 5.28 -1.99
CA ARG A 163 2.19 6.09 -1.25
C ARG A 163 3.13 6.81 -2.18
N GLY A 164 3.70 6.12 -3.14
CA GLY A 164 4.62 6.75 -4.10
C GLY A 164 3.93 7.84 -4.93
N LEU A 165 2.81 7.49 -5.57
CA LEU A 165 2.11 8.37 -6.50
C LEU A 165 1.13 9.31 -5.78
N ILE A 166 0.06 8.79 -5.15
CA ILE A 166 -1.04 9.61 -4.61
C ILE A 166 -0.56 10.43 -3.42
N PHE A 167 -0.08 9.78 -2.36
CA PHE A 167 0.43 10.45 -1.17
C PHE A 167 1.57 11.41 -1.53
N GLY A 168 2.54 10.94 -2.31
CA GLY A 168 3.70 11.72 -2.71
C GLY A 168 3.35 12.95 -3.55
N ALA A 169 2.29 12.91 -4.36
CA ALA A 169 1.83 14.06 -5.14
C ALA A 169 1.21 15.17 -4.28
N ILE A 170 0.56 14.80 -3.18
CA ILE A 170 -0.18 15.72 -2.31
C ILE A 170 0.71 16.22 -1.16
N ARG A 171 1.63 15.37 -0.67
CA ARG A 171 2.43 15.60 0.55
C ARG A 171 3.22 16.90 0.53
N GLY A 172 3.73 17.30 -0.65
CA GLY A 172 4.44 18.58 -0.81
C GLY A 172 3.58 19.82 -0.60
N LYS A 173 2.25 19.70 -0.77
CA LYS A 173 1.29 20.80 -0.60
C LYS A 173 0.63 20.78 0.78
N SER A 174 0.16 19.61 1.23
CA SER A 174 -0.50 19.42 2.51
C SER A 174 -0.26 18.01 3.05
N ARG A 175 0.35 17.96 4.25
CA ARG A 175 0.60 16.70 4.94
C ARG A 175 -0.72 16.03 5.34
N VAL A 176 -1.63 16.77 5.94
CA VAL A 176 -2.92 16.25 6.42
C VAL A 176 -3.75 15.70 5.27
N LEU A 177 -3.86 16.48 4.17
CA LEU A 177 -4.61 16.05 3.00
C LEU A 177 -4.01 14.79 2.35
N ALA A 178 -2.67 14.66 2.32
CA ALA A 178 -2.01 13.48 1.79
C ALA A 178 -2.40 12.21 2.57
N TYR A 179 -2.40 12.29 3.92
CA TYR A 179 -2.85 11.18 4.76
C TYR A 179 -4.32 10.84 4.48
N ILE A 180 -5.22 11.82 4.57
CA ILE A 180 -6.65 11.58 4.40
C ILE A 180 -6.95 10.94 3.03
N VAL A 181 -6.44 11.54 1.95
CA VAL A 181 -6.72 11.04 0.59
C VAL A 181 -6.13 9.65 0.37
N SER A 182 -4.88 9.43 0.79
CA SER A 182 -4.25 8.11 0.62
C SER A 182 -4.96 7.02 1.43
N MET A 183 -5.40 7.31 2.66
CA MET A 183 -6.12 6.37 3.52
C MET A 183 -7.50 6.03 2.95
N VAL A 184 -8.27 7.04 2.58
CA VAL A 184 -9.63 6.84 2.04
C VAL A 184 -9.59 6.06 0.73
N LEU A 185 -8.70 6.44 -0.20
CA LEU A 185 -8.59 5.74 -1.48
C LEU A 185 -8.07 4.32 -1.32
N PHE A 186 -7.19 4.07 -0.35
CA PHE A 186 -6.71 2.72 -0.04
C PHE A 186 -7.83 1.82 0.52
N GLY A 187 -8.62 2.32 1.46
CA GLY A 187 -9.77 1.59 1.99
C GLY A 187 -10.83 1.32 0.91
N LEU A 188 -11.15 2.33 0.10
CA LEU A 188 -12.10 2.18 -1.01
C LEU A 188 -11.61 1.18 -2.06
N PHE A 189 -10.31 1.15 -2.35
CA PHE A 189 -9.72 0.20 -3.29
C PHE A 189 -10.03 -1.25 -2.94
N HIS A 190 -10.06 -1.59 -1.65
CA HIS A 190 -10.31 -2.95 -1.16
C HIS A 190 -11.79 -3.38 -1.23
N VAL A 191 -12.73 -2.43 -1.35
CA VAL A 191 -14.15 -2.75 -1.18
C VAL A 191 -15.07 -2.28 -2.32
N TRP A 192 -14.61 -1.40 -3.22
CA TRP A 192 -15.46 -0.81 -4.26
C TRP A 192 -16.06 -1.86 -5.20
N GLN A 193 -15.32 -2.91 -5.54
CA GLN A 193 -15.77 -3.97 -6.47
C GLN A 193 -16.98 -4.71 -5.91
N TYR A 194 -16.97 -4.98 -4.60
CA TYR A 194 -18.07 -5.65 -3.91
C TYR A 194 -19.32 -4.78 -3.83
N ALA A 195 -19.13 -3.47 -3.67
CA ALA A 195 -20.25 -2.53 -3.70
C ALA A 195 -20.91 -2.49 -5.10
N VAL A 196 -20.11 -2.47 -6.16
CA VAL A 196 -20.62 -2.50 -7.54
C VAL A 196 -21.28 -3.85 -7.87
N ALA A 197 -20.63 -4.97 -7.55
CA ALA A 197 -21.15 -6.31 -7.82
C ALA A 197 -22.45 -6.62 -7.04
N GLY A 198 -22.51 -6.21 -5.77
CA GLY A 198 -23.70 -6.39 -4.92
C GLY A 198 -24.77 -5.32 -5.09
N GLN A 199 -24.58 -4.32 -5.96
CA GLN A 199 -25.49 -3.18 -6.14
C GLN A 199 -25.89 -2.52 -4.80
N SER A 200 -24.96 -2.46 -3.86
CA SER A 200 -25.17 -1.96 -2.50
C SER A 200 -23.96 -1.16 -2.03
N LEU A 201 -24.21 -0.10 -1.26
CA LEU A 201 -23.14 0.70 -0.63
C LEU A 201 -22.64 0.11 0.69
N ALA A 202 -23.31 -0.92 1.23
CA ALA A 202 -22.94 -1.52 2.51
C ALA A 202 -21.48 -2.01 2.57
N PRO A 203 -20.91 -2.66 1.52
CA PRO A 203 -19.49 -3.05 1.52
C PRO A 203 -18.52 -1.87 1.70
N LEU A 204 -18.89 -0.64 1.34
CA LEU A 204 -18.03 0.53 1.51
C LEU A 204 -17.73 0.82 2.99
N LEU A 205 -18.63 0.44 3.91
CA LEU A 205 -18.42 0.60 5.34
C LEU A 205 -17.31 -0.30 5.86
N SER A 206 -17.10 -1.49 5.28
CA SER A 206 -15.98 -2.35 5.65
C SER A 206 -14.62 -1.75 5.26
N GLY A 207 -14.60 -0.74 4.38
CA GLY A 207 -13.41 0.04 4.07
C GLY A 207 -12.77 0.75 5.27
N PHE A 208 -13.56 1.02 6.34
CA PHE A 208 -13.02 1.57 7.59
C PHE A 208 -12.01 0.64 8.26
N ALA A 209 -12.13 -0.68 8.11
CA ALA A 209 -11.19 -1.66 8.65
C ALA A 209 -9.76 -1.44 8.15
N TYR A 210 -9.60 -0.86 6.95
CA TYR A 210 -8.29 -0.60 6.34
C TYR A 210 -7.67 0.73 6.78
N LEU A 211 -8.37 1.62 7.51
CA LEU A 211 -7.83 2.93 7.88
C LEU A 211 -6.59 2.86 8.78
N PRO A 212 -6.51 2.00 9.83
CA PRO A 212 -5.32 1.92 10.68
C PRO A 212 -4.09 1.48 9.89
N ILE A 213 -4.19 0.42 9.07
CA ILE A 213 -3.07 -0.04 8.25
C ILE A 213 -2.72 1.01 7.18
N ALA A 214 -3.70 1.64 6.54
CA ALA A 214 -3.46 2.70 5.56
C ALA A 214 -2.72 3.91 6.16
N PHE A 215 -3.06 4.28 7.41
CA PHE A 215 -2.37 5.34 8.15
C PHE A 215 -0.90 5.00 8.40
N VAL A 216 -0.61 3.81 8.95
CA VAL A 216 0.76 3.46 9.32
C VAL A 216 1.66 3.25 8.10
N LEU A 217 1.13 2.77 6.99
CA LEU A 217 1.87 2.67 5.73
C LEU A 217 2.25 4.06 5.19
N ALA A 218 1.32 5.03 5.24
CA ALA A 218 1.62 6.42 4.91
C ALA A 218 2.65 7.03 5.88
N PHE A 219 2.54 6.72 7.18
CA PHE A 219 3.50 7.13 8.20
C PHE A 219 4.90 6.53 7.95
N CYS A 220 5.00 5.25 7.63
CA CYS A 220 6.25 4.61 7.26
C CYS A 220 6.96 5.36 6.13
N TYR A 221 6.21 5.70 5.07
CA TYR A 221 6.76 6.43 3.93
C TYR A 221 7.15 7.87 4.29
N ASP A 222 6.25 8.59 4.95
CA ASP A 222 6.49 10.01 5.34
C ASP A 222 7.66 10.15 6.32
N TYR A 223 7.78 9.23 7.26
CA TYR A 223 8.84 9.25 8.26
C TYR A 223 10.18 8.80 7.69
N SER A 224 10.25 7.68 6.97
CA SER A 224 11.51 7.13 6.44
C SER A 224 12.01 7.83 5.18
N GLY A 225 11.10 8.30 4.33
CA GLY A 225 11.38 8.86 3.00
C GLY A 225 11.66 7.81 1.92
N SER A 226 11.56 6.53 2.26
CA SER A 226 11.76 5.42 1.33
C SER A 226 10.48 4.63 1.14
N ILE A 227 10.11 4.33 -0.12
CA ILE A 227 8.96 3.48 -0.42
C ILE A 227 9.17 2.03 0.03
N TRP A 228 10.40 1.57 0.15
CA TRP A 228 10.71 0.23 0.61
C TRP A 228 10.31 -0.01 2.07
N THR A 229 10.28 1.05 2.89
CA THR A 229 9.86 0.93 4.30
C THR A 229 8.40 0.49 4.44
N PRO A 230 7.41 1.18 3.84
CA PRO A 230 6.04 0.69 3.88
C PRO A 230 5.85 -0.61 3.10
N ILE A 231 6.58 -0.86 1.99
CA ILE A 231 6.53 -2.15 1.29
C ILE A 231 6.89 -3.30 2.22
N PHE A 232 8.02 -3.24 2.92
CA PHE A 232 8.43 -4.30 3.85
C PHE A 232 7.50 -4.43 5.05
N PHE A 233 7.00 -3.30 5.58
CA PHE A 233 6.02 -3.34 6.66
C PHE A 233 4.70 -3.98 6.20
N HIS A 234 4.22 -3.67 5.01
CA HIS A 234 3.01 -4.23 4.42
C HIS A 234 3.16 -5.73 4.14
N MET A 235 4.30 -6.15 3.57
CA MET A 235 4.64 -7.58 3.39
C MET A 235 4.59 -8.33 4.72
N PHE A 236 5.21 -7.76 5.76
CA PHE A 236 5.22 -8.34 7.10
C PHE A 236 3.80 -8.43 7.69
N TYR A 237 3.03 -7.34 7.58
CA TYR A 237 1.64 -7.31 8.03
C TYR A 237 0.79 -8.37 7.35
N ASN A 238 0.84 -8.47 6.02
CA ASN A 238 0.09 -9.47 5.27
C ASN A 238 0.54 -10.90 5.61
N ALA A 239 1.84 -11.14 5.77
CA ALA A 239 2.33 -12.45 6.20
C ALA A 239 1.80 -12.86 7.58
N VAL A 240 1.79 -11.94 8.55
CA VAL A 240 1.22 -12.19 9.88
C VAL A 240 -0.30 -12.41 9.78
N ALA A 241 -1.02 -11.54 9.06
CA ALA A 241 -2.47 -11.67 8.89
C ALA A 241 -2.86 -13.01 8.26
N LEU A 242 -2.15 -13.45 7.22
CA LEU A 242 -2.41 -14.74 6.57
C LEU A 242 -2.00 -15.95 7.43
N SER A 243 -1.01 -15.81 8.32
CA SER A 243 -0.60 -16.91 9.23
C SER A 243 -1.61 -17.18 10.35
N MET A 244 -2.55 -16.25 10.58
CA MET A 244 -3.59 -16.33 11.61
C MET A 244 -4.94 -16.83 11.06
N ARG A 245 -5.01 -17.10 9.76
CA ARG A 245 -6.17 -17.66 9.04
C ARG A 245 -6.00 -19.14 8.81
#